data_b1567adf9bd577dfc2078639b6b9b55d
#
_entry.id   b1567adf9bd577dfc2078639b6b9b55d
#
_cell.length_a   1.000
_cell.length_b   1.000
_cell.length_c   1.000
_cell.angle_alpha   90.00
_cell.angle_beta   90.00
_cell.angle_gamma   90.00
#
_symmetry.space_group_name_H-M   'P 1'
#
loop_
_entity.id
_entity.type
_entity.pdbx_description
1 polymer ?
#
loop_
_entity_poly.entity_id
_entity_poly.type
_entity_poly.pdbx_seq_one_letter_code
_entity_poly.pdbx_strand_id
1 'polypeptide(L)'
;MVTLFVEGGGNHNAALKARCRRGFSKLLERAGFKNRMPRIVACGGRRQAYDQFCTALNGLRPGDAVLLLVDAETPVSDAQLRRLAA
;
A
#
# COMPACT_ATOMS: atom_id res chain seq x y z
N MET A 1 -11.15 5.26 -8.58
CA MET A 1 -10.01 4.36 -8.70
C MET A 1 -9.35 4.15 -7.35
N VAL A 2 -8.93 2.95 -7.05
CA VAL A 2 -8.25 2.63 -5.79
C VAL A 2 -6.76 2.45 -6.05
N THR A 3 -5.93 3.13 -5.27
CA THR A 3 -4.48 2.97 -5.32
C THR A 3 -3.98 2.43 -3.99
N LEU A 4 -3.18 1.38 -4.04
CA LEU A 4 -2.60 0.74 -2.87
C LEU A 4 -1.09 1.00 -2.86
N PHE A 5 -0.63 1.72 -1.85
CA PHE A 5 0.80 1.95 -1.63
C PHE A 5 1.30 0.89 -0.66
N VAL A 6 2.31 0.13 -1.07
CA VAL A 6 2.85 -0.95 -0.25
C VAL A 6 4.32 -0.72 0.07
N GLU A 7 4.70 -1.00 1.30
CA GLU A 7 6.09 -1.08 1.72
C GLU A 7 6.68 -2.38 1.18
N GLY A 8 7.79 -2.28 0.46
CA GLY A 8 8.46 -3.46 -0.06
C GLY A 8 9.21 -3.19 -1.34
N GLY A 9 10.02 -4.16 -1.75
CA GLY A 9 10.78 -4.11 -2.98
C GLY A 9 12.11 -3.37 -2.91
N GLY A 10 12.50 -2.87 -1.74
CA GLY A 10 13.75 -2.12 -1.58
C GLY A 10 13.69 -0.74 -2.22
N ASN A 11 14.56 0.18 -1.79
CA ASN A 11 14.48 1.59 -2.19
C ASN A 11 14.94 1.86 -3.62
N HIS A 12 15.92 1.10 -4.12
CA HIS A 12 16.54 1.38 -5.41
C HIS A 12 16.58 0.16 -6.33
N ASN A 13 15.72 -0.82 -6.10
CA ASN A 13 15.73 -2.05 -6.87
C ASN A 13 14.41 -2.25 -7.60
N ALA A 14 14.42 -1.93 -8.91
CA ALA A 14 13.23 -2.04 -9.75
C ALA A 14 12.73 -3.49 -9.88
N ALA A 15 13.62 -4.47 -9.89
CA ALA A 15 13.25 -5.89 -9.98
C ALA A 15 12.51 -6.35 -8.73
N LEU A 16 12.97 -5.94 -7.54
CA LEU A 16 12.30 -6.26 -6.29
C LEU A 16 10.94 -5.57 -6.18
N LYS A 17 10.84 -4.33 -6.64
CA LYS A 17 9.56 -3.62 -6.67
C LYS A 17 8.56 -4.30 -7.60
N ALA A 18 9.00 -4.74 -8.77
CA ALA A 18 8.14 -5.45 -9.71
C ALA A 18 7.66 -6.78 -9.13
N ARG A 19 8.55 -7.51 -8.43
CA ARG A 19 8.20 -8.75 -7.76
C ARG A 19 7.17 -8.52 -6.64
N CYS A 20 7.35 -7.47 -5.88
CA CYS A 20 6.42 -7.07 -4.83
C CYS A 20 5.02 -6.79 -5.40
N ARG A 21 4.93 -6.01 -6.49
CA ARG A 21 3.66 -5.73 -7.15
C ARG A 21 2.98 -7.00 -7.66
N ARG A 22 3.75 -7.91 -8.27
CA ARG A 22 3.20 -9.19 -8.76
C ARG A 22 2.66 -10.04 -7.63
N GLY A 23 3.37 -10.09 -6.51
CA GLY A 23 2.91 -10.84 -5.33
C GLY A 23 1.58 -10.31 -4.80
N PHE A 24 1.45 -9.02 -4.64
CA PHE A 24 0.21 -8.40 -4.20
C PHE A 24 -0.91 -8.56 -5.22
N SER A 25 -0.61 -8.46 -6.52
CA SER A 25 -1.61 -8.68 -7.56
C SER A 25 -2.20 -10.09 -7.48
N LYS A 26 -1.36 -11.10 -7.33
CA LYS A 26 -1.82 -12.49 -7.18
C LYS A 26 -2.65 -12.68 -5.92
N LEU A 27 -2.23 -12.09 -4.82
CA LEU A 27 -2.95 -12.18 -3.57
C LEU A 27 -4.36 -11.57 -3.71
N LEU A 28 -4.45 -10.39 -4.31
CA LEU A 28 -5.72 -9.71 -4.50
C LEU A 28 -6.63 -10.45 -5.49
N GLU A 29 -6.08 -11.03 -6.54
CA GLU A 29 -6.85 -11.87 -7.46
C GLU A 29 -7.49 -13.05 -6.72
N ARG A 30 -6.72 -13.74 -5.87
CA ARG A 30 -7.21 -14.84 -5.05
C ARG A 30 -8.27 -14.41 -4.05
N ALA A 31 -8.18 -13.16 -3.59
CA ALA A 31 -9.14 -12.60 -2.65
C ALA A 31 -10.43 -12.11 -3.33
N GLY A 32 -10.56 -12.25 -4.65
CA GLY A 32 -11.78 -11.89 -5.36
C GLY A 32 -11.78 -10.53 -6.04
N PHE A 33 -10.61 -9.89 -6.16
CA PHE A 33 -10.52 -8.56 -6.76
C PHE A 33 -10.15 -8.59 -8.25
N LYS A 34 -10.23 -9.72 -8.91
CA LYS A 34 -9.77 -9.88 -10.30
C LYS A 34 -10.35 -8.84 -11.25
N ASN A 35 -11.63 -8.49 -11.11
CA ASN A 35 -12.30 -7.53 -11.98
C ASN A 35 -12.27 -6.10 -11.44
N ARG A 36 -11.64 -5.88 -10.29
CA ARG A 36 -11.58 -4.59 -9.59
C ARG A 36 -10.22 -4.38 -8.97
N MET A 37 -9.16 -4.69 -9.72
CA MET A 37 -7.80 -4.59 -9.20
C MET A 37 -7.44 -3.14 -8.89
N PRO A 38 -6.93 -2.86 -7.69
CA PRO A 38 -6.38 -1.55 -7.40
C PRO A 38 -5.05 -1.38 -8.14
N ARG A 39 -4.64 -0.14 -8.33
CA ARG A 39 -3.29 0.16 -8.76
C ARG A 39 -2.35 -0.09 -7.57
N ILE A 40 -1.32 -0.90 -7.77
CA ILE A 40 -0.37 -1.24 -6.71
C ILE A 40 0.93 -0.51 -6.97
N VAL A 41 1.38 0.26 -5.97
CA VAL A 41 2.63 1.01 -6.04
C VAL A 41 3.57 0.46 -4.97
N ALA A 42 4.65 -0.18 -5.39
CA ALA A 42 5.68 -0.66 -4.49
C ALA A 42 6.64 0.50 -4.19
N CYS A 43 6.71 0.91 -2.93
CA CYS A 43 7.37 2.15 -2.54
C CYS A 43 8.77 1.96 -1.94
N GLY A 44 9.19 0.73 -1.68
CA GLY A 44 10.45 0.46 -1.00
C GLY A 44 10.28 0.56 0.50
N GLY A 45 10.93 1.51 1.14
CA GLY A 45 10.88 1.65 2.59
C GLY A 45 9.57 2.26 3.10
N ARG A 46 9.37 2.14 4.42
CA ARG A 46 8.16 2.63 5.08
C ARG A 46 7.95 4.13 4.89
N ARG A 47 9.03 4.91 5.02
CA ARG A 47 8.95 6.36 4.89
C ARG A 47 8.53 6.77 3.48
N GLN A 48 9.12 6.13 2.47
CA GLN A 48 8.77 6.38 1.08
C GLN A 48 7.32 6.03 0.80
N ALA A 49 6.83 4.91 1.35
CA ALA A 49 5.44 4.52 1.21
C ALA A 49 4.51 5.56 1.85
N TYR A 50 4.85 6.01 3.05
CA TYR A 50 4.06 7.01 3.76
C TYR A 50 4.05 8.35 3.01
N ASP A 51 5.21 8.83 2.54
CA ASP A 51 5.31 10.08 1.82
C ASP A 51 4.51 10.06 0.51
N GLN A 52 4.58 8.97 -0.24
CA GLN A 52 3.81 8.82 -1.46
C GLN A 52 2.31 8.73 -1.20
N PHE A 53 1.93 8.03 -0.14
CA PHE A 53 0.55 7.94 0.30
C PHE A 53 -0.02 9.32 0.64
N CYS A 54 0.72 10.11 1.43
CA CYS A 54 0.28 11.45 1.80
C CYS A 54 0.14 12.37 0.58
N THR A 55 1.05 12.28 -0.37
CA THR A 55 0.98 13.05 -1.61
C THR A 55 -0.28 12.69 -2.40
N ALA A 56 -0.57 11.41 -2.52
CA ALA A 56 -1.76 10.93 -3.22
C ALA A 56 -3.05 11.35 -2.50
N LEU A 57 -3.01 11.32 -1.17
CA LEU A 57 -4.17 11.73 -0.35
C LEU A 57 -4.51 13.19 -0.57
N ASN A 58 -3.50 14.06 -0.68
CA ASN A 58 -3.70 15.49 -0.93
C ASN A 58 -4.29 15.76 -2.32
N GLY A 59 -4.06 14.89 -3.28
CA GLY A 59 -4.63 15.03 -4.63
C GLY A 59 -5.86 14.18 -4.89
N LEU A 60 -6.47 13.63 -3.85
CA LEU A 60 -7.59 12.70 -3.98
C LEU A 60 -8.82 13.39 -4.58
N ARG A 61 -9.42 12.73 -5.58
CA ARG A 61 -10.65 13.19 -6.22
C ARG A 61 -11.84 12.39 -5.72
N PRO A 62 -13.07 12.93 -5.82
CA PRO A 62 -14.27 12.17 -5.49
C PRO A 62 -14.33 10.86 -6.28
N GLY A 63 -14.63 9.76 -5.59
CA GLY A 63 -14.67 8.43 -6.18
C GLY A 63 -13.36 7.67 -6.14
N ASP A 64 -12.26 8.34 -5.81
CA ASP A 64 -10.96 7.70 -5.64
C ASP A 64 -10.71 7.34 -4.18
N ALA A 65 -9.91 6.31 -3.96
CA ALA A 65 -9.48 5.92 -2.62
C ALA A 65 -8.00 5.56 -2.65
N VAL A 66 -7.28 5.84 -1.58
CA VAL A 66 -5.89 5.44 -1.42
C VAL A 66 -5.75 4.65 -0.13
N LEU A 67 -4.93 3.61 -0.18
CA LEU A 67 -4.65 2.74 0.95
C LEU A 67 -3.15 2.64 1.14
N LEU A 68 -2.73 2.49 2.39
CA LEU A 68 -1.32 2.32 2.74
C LEU A 68 -1.17 1.00 3.48
N LEU A 69 -0.28 0.16 2.98
CA LEU A 69 0.04 -1.12 3.62
C LEU A 69 1.51 -1.12 3.99
N VAL A 70 1.79 -1.18 5.28
CA VAL A 70 3.14 -1.22 5.80
C VAL A 70 3.33 -2.46 6.66
N ASP A 71 4.56 -2.96 6.66
CA ASP A 71 4.90 -4.12 7.48
C ASP A 71 5.08 -3.66 8.93
N ALA A 72 4.43 -4.36 9.85
CA ALA A 72 4.55 -4.05 11.28
C ALA A 72 5.73 -4.84 11.84
N GLU A 73 6.81 -4.15 12.17
CA GLU A 73 8.00 -4.76 12.77
C GLU A 73 7.75 -5.17 14.22
N THR A 74 6.81 -4.53 14.89
CA THR A 74 6.41 -4.85 16.25
C THR A 74 4.90 -5.01 16.31
N PRO A 75 4.37 -5.84 17.25
CA PRO A 75 2.93 -5.97 17.42
C PRO A 75 2.29 -4.61 17.67
N VAL A 76 1.17 -4.38 17.00
CA VAL A 76 0.41 -3.14 17.17
C VAL A 76 -0.40 -3.24 18.47
N SER A 77 -0.26 -2.25 19.37
CA SER A 77 -1.03 -2.22 20.60
C SER A 77 -2.47 -1.77 20.34
N ASP A 78 -3.38 -2.07 21.28
CA ASP A 78 -4.76 -1.62 21.19
C ASP A 78 -4.87 -0.10 21.09
N ALA A 79 -4.00 0.62 21.80
CA ALA A 79 -3.98 2.08 21.75
C ALA A 79 -3.62 2.59 20.35
N GLN A 80 -2.68 1.92 19.68
CA GLN A 80 -2.30 2.26 18.31
C GLN A 80 -3.44 1.97 17.33
N LEU A 81 -4.12 0.84 17.48
CA LEU A 81 -5.28 0.50 16.65
C LEU A 81 -6.40 1.51 16.81
N ARG A 82 -6.69 1.94 18.03
CA ARG A 82 -7.72 2.95 18.29
C ARG A 82 -7.35 4.29 17.67
N ARG A 83 -6.06 4.64 17.68
CA ARG A 83 -5.58 5.88 17.08
C ARG A 83 -5.75 5.86 15.57
N LEU A 84 -5.53 4.72 14.92
CA LEU A 84 -5.73 4.57 13.49
C LEU A 84 -7.20 4.58 13.09
N ALA A 85 -8.07 4.11 13.98
CA ALA A 85 -9.51 4.06 13.73
C ALA A 85 -10.24 5.38 14.00
N ALA A 86 -9.60 6.29 14.72
CA ALA A 86 -10.21 7.55 15.13
C ALA A 86 -10.34 8.57 13.99
#